data_f3c2cfd2410f415c45c348a21b2bec19
#
_entry.id   f3c2cfd2410f415c45c348a21b2bec19
#
_cell.length_a   1.000
_cell.length_b   1.000
_cell.length_c   1.000
_cell.angle_alpha   90.00
_cell.angle_beta   90.00
_cell.angle_gamma   90.00
#
_symmetry.space_group_name_H-M   'P 1'
#
loop_
_entity.id
_entity.type
_entity.pdbx_description
1 polymer ?
#
loop_
_entity_poly.entity_id
_entity_poly.type
_entity_poly.pdbx_seq_one_letter_code
_entity_poly.pdbx_strand_id
1 'polypeptide(L)'
;MRRNQEKRQSKTLLDILREEKTDKYQGGIYHKTQIDLTYNSNHMEGSRLTHDQTRYIFETNTIGVENEVLNVDDVIETANHFRCIDMIIDDACMVLTEKLLKLLHLTLKNGTSDSRKDWFAVGDYKKMPNEVGV
;
A
#
# COMPACT_ATOMS: atom_id res chain seq x y z
N MET A 1 2.80 11.35 -36.80
CA MET A 1 3.65 11.94 -35.77
C MET A 1 2.88 12.79 -34.78
N ARG A 2 2.05 13.72 -35.23
CA ARG A 2 1.17 14.48 -34.33
C ARG A 2 0.26 13.59 -33.48
N ARG A 3 -0.31 12.55 -34.05
CA ARG A 3 -1.19 11.60 -33.33
C ARG A 3 -0.48 10.92 -32.17
N ASN A 4 0.79 10.57 -32.34
CA ASN A 4 1.55 9.90 -31.28
C ASN A 4 1.91 10.89 -30.15
N GLN A 5 2.19 12.14 -30.49
CA GLN A 5 2.44 13.17 -29.50
C GLN A 5 1.16 13.54 -28.74
N GLU A 6 0.04 13.65 -29.43
CA GLU A 6 -1.25 13.91 -28.80
C GLU A 6 -1.67 12.77 -27.87
N LYS A 7 -1.45 11.52 -28.27
CA LYS A 7 -1.71 10.35 -27.40
C LYS A 7 -0.80 10.35 -26.18
N ARG A 8 0.47 10.74 -26.32
CA ARG A 8 1.39 10.83 -25.16
C ARG A 8 0.98 11.95 -24.23
N GLN A 9 0.53 13.08 -24.76
CA GLN A 9 0.07 14.21 -23.96
C GLN A 9 -1.24 13.94 -23.23
N SER A 10 -2.06 13.00 -23.73
CA SER A 10 -3.33 12.64 -23.10
C SER A 10 -3.19 11.61 -21.99
N LYS A 11 -2.00 11.01 -21.80
CA LYS A 11 -1.77 10.06 -20.71
C LYS A 11 -1.67 10.76 -19.39
N THR A 12 -2.52 10.36 -18.46
CA THR A 12 -2.49 10.85 -17.09
C THR A 12 -1.46 10.05 -16.28
N LEU A 13 -1.12 10.57 -15.10
CA LEU A 13 -0.31 9.82 -14.14
C LEU A 13 -0.95 8.46 -13.82
N LEU A 14 -2.27 8.42 -13.67
CA LEU A 14 -3.00 7.20 -13.39
C LEU A 14 -2.85 6.18 -14.51
N ASP A 15 -2.90 6.63 -15.77
CA ASP A 15 -2.70 5.75 -16.93
C ASP A 15 -1.30 5.13 -16.92
N ILE A 16 -0.29 5.93 -16.59
CA ILE A 16 1.10 5.46 -16.49
C ILE A 16 1.23 4.42 -15.38
N LEU A 17 0.67 4.70 -14.21
CA LEU A 17 0.72 3.78 -13.08
C LEU A 17 0.05 2.44 -13.42
N ARG A 18 -1.09 2.47 -14.10
CA ARG A 18 -1.80 1.26 -14.53
C ARG A 18 -1.02 0.44 -15.54
N GLU A 19 -0.41 1.11 -16.51
CA GLU A 19 0.41 0.45 -17.51
C GLU A 19 1.63 -0.23 -16.88
N GLU A 20 2.35 0.50 -16.03
CA GLU A 20 3.54 -0.05 -15.38
C GLU A 20 3.21 -1.20 -14.44
N LYS A 21 2.07 -1.10 -13.73
CA LYS A 21 1.58 -2.19 -12.88
C LYS A 21 1.27 -3.43 -13.71
N THR A 22 0.57 -3.29 -14.82
CA THR A 22 0.20 -4.39 -15.72
C THR A 22 1.43 -5.03 -16.33
N ASP A 23 2.38 -4.21 -16.78
CA ASP A 23 3.59 -4.68 -17.46
C ASP A 23 4.66 -5.15 -16.48
N LYS A 24 4.45 -4.98 -15.18
CA LYS A 24 5.41 -5.30 -14.12
C LYS A 24 6.76 -4.62 -14.36
N TYR A 25 6.69 -3.39 -14.85
CA TYR A 25 7.88 -2.60 -15.17
C TYR A 25 8.60 -2.19 -13.88
N GLN A 26 9.88 -2.52 -13.79
CA GLN A 26 10.72 -2.16 -12.65
C GLN A 26 11.47 -0.87 -12.90
N GLY A 27 11.65 -0.08 -11.85
CA GLY A 27 12.40 1.16 -11.93
C GLY A 27 11.60 2.35 -12.44
N GLY A 28 10.31 2.19 -12.70
CA GLY A 28 9.43 3.27 -13.09
C GLY A 28 8.76 3.95 -11.91
N ILE A 29 7.79 4.81 -12.22
CA ILE A 29 7.08 5.59 -11.21
C ILE A 29 6.19 4.74 -10.33
N TYR A 30 5.57 3.69 -10.87
CA TYR A 30 4.77 2.74 -10.10
C TYR A 30 5.62 2.04 -9.04
N HIS A 31 6.74 1.46 -9.47
CA HIS A 31 7.68 0.76 -8.60
C HIS A 31 8.17 1.65 -7.46
N LYS A 32 8.62 2.86 -7.82
CA LYS A 32 9.11 3.83 -6.84
C LYS A 32 8.02 4.28 -5.88
N THR A 33 6.82 4.55 -6.38
CA THR A 33 5.68 4.98 -5.55
C THR A 33 5.30 3.91 -4.54
N GLN A 34 5.23 2.66 -4.96
CA GLN A 34 4.91 1.56 -4.06
C GLN A 34 5.89 1.50 -2.88
N ILE A 35 7.18 1.56 -3.17
CA ILE A 35 8.20 1.41 -2.14
C ILE A 35 8.25 2.66 -1.23
N ASP A 36 8.35 3.84 -1.83
CA ASP A 36 8.55 5.08 -1.07
C ASP A 36 7.33 5.43 -0.23
N LEU A 37 6.13 5.34 -0.80
CA LEU A 37 4.91 5.67 -0.08
C LEU A 37 4.67 4.70 1.06
N THR A 38 4.86 3.42 0.83
CA THR A 38 4.69 2.40 1.86
C THR A 38 5.71 2.58 2.98
N TYR A 39 6.98 2.78 2.63
CA TYR A 39 8.02 3.03 3.63
C TYR A 39 7.69 4.26 4.47
N ASN A 40 7.40 5.38 3.83
CA ASN A 40 7.15 6.64 4.55
C ASN A 40 5.92 6.55 5.45
N SER A 41 4.84 5.96 4.97
CA SER A 41 3.61 5.81 5.75
C SER A 41 3.82 4.92 6.97
N ASN A 42 4.47 3.79 6.80
CA ASN A 42 4.72 2.85 7.90
C ASN A 42 5.74 3.38 8.89
N HIS A 43 6.76 4.07 8.40
CA HIS A 43 7.78 4.67 9.27
C HIS A 43 7.16 5.73 10.19
N MET A 44 6.26 6.54 9.67
CA MET A 44 5.52 7.53 10.47
C MET A 44 4.66 6.88 11.55
N GLU A 45 4.20 5.66 11.33
CA GLU A 45 3.40 4.90 12.29
C GLU A 45 4.26 4.07 13.25
N GLY A 46 5.58 4.16 13.15
CA GLY A 46 6.50 3.51 14.08
C GLY A 46 7.09 2.20 13.59
N SER A 47 6.88 1.81 12.35
CA SER A 47 7.54 0.63 11.79
C SER A 47 9.05 0.81 11.77
N ARG A 48 9.77 -0.24 12.11
CA ARG A 48 11.24 -0.25 12.10
C ARG A 48 11.84 -0.82 10.82
N LEU A 49 11.01 -1.23 9.89
CA LEU A 49 11.52 -1.71 8.60
C LEU A 49 12.25 -0.58 7.88
N THR A 50 13.39 -0.91 7.31
CA THR A 50 14.17 0.03 6.51
C THR A 50 13.56 0.18 5.12
N HIS A 51 14.00 1.20 4.39
CA HIS A 51 13.61 1.38 3.00
C HIS A 51 14.05 0.18 2.15
N ASP A 52 15.25 -0.34 2.36
CA ASP A 52 15.73 -1.53 1.64
C ASP A 52 14.91 -2.77 1.95
N GLN A 53 14.55 -2.98 3.22
CA GLN A 53 13.68 -4.11 3.59
C GLN A 53 12.30 -3.99 2.94
N THR A 54 11.74 -2.78 2.91
CA THR A 54 10.47 -2.52 2.22
C THR A 54 10.58 -2.84 0.73
N ARG A 55 11.67 -2.42 0.10
CA ARG A 55 11.94 -2.70 -1.30
C ARG A 55 12.05 -4.21 -1.58
N TYR A 56 12.78 -4.95 -0.74
CA TYR A 56 12.90 -6.39 -0.88
C TYR A 56 11.56 -7.10 -0.78
N ILE A 57 10.72 -6.69 0.16
CA ILE A 57 9.38 -7.28 0.28
C ILE A 57 8.58 -7.05 -1.00
N PHE A 58 8.64 -5.85 -1.55
CA PHE A 58 7.91 -5.53 -2.78
C PHE A 58 8.44 -6.31 -3.99
N GLU A 59 9.76 -6.31 -4.17
CA GLU A 59 10.39 -6.88 -5.36
C GLU A 59 10.47 -8.40 -5.34
N THR A 60 10.65 -9.00 -4.17
CA THR A 60 10.97 -10.42 -4.06
C THR A 60 10.07 -11.20 -3.12
N ASN A 61 9.18 -10.51 -2.40
CA ASN A 61 8.35 -11.10 -1.34
C ASN A 61 9.21 -11.80 -0.26
N THR A 62 10.39 -11.28 -0.02
CA THR A 62 11.34 -11.77 0.99
C THR A 62 11.85 -10.62 1.83
N ILE A 63 12.47 -10.94 2.95
CA ILE A 63 13.12 -9.96 3.81
C ILE A 63 14.42 -10.56 4.34
N GLY A 64 15.49 -9.78 4.24
CA GLY A 64 16.77 -10.17 4.83
C GLY A 64 16.86 -9.70 6.27
N VAL A 65 17.19 -10.59 7.17
CA VAL A 65 17.34 -10.31 8.59
C VAL A 65 18.65 -10.89 9.08
N GLU A 66 19.49 -10.05 9.68
CA GLU A 66 20.70 -10.48 10.36
C GLU A 66 20.74 -9.88 11.76
N ASN A 67 20.77 -10.72 12.78
CA ASN A 67 20.96 -10.31 14.17
C ASN A 67 19.97 -9.24 14.67
N GLU A 68 18.77 -9.23 14.13
CA GLU A 68 17.72 -8.32 14.57
C GLU A 68 16.39 -9.05 14.75
N VAL A 69 15.56 -8.48 15.60
CA VAL A 69 14.20 -8.98 15.82
C VAL A 69 13.25 -8.07 15.07
N LEU A 70 12.45 -8.65 14.19
CA LEU A 70 11.43 -7.91 13.45
C LEU A 70 10.05 -8.14 14.04
N ASN A 71 9.24 -7.09 14.04
CA ASN A 71 7.83 -7.22 14.34
C ASN A 71 7.11 -7.80 13.12
N VAL A 72 6.45 -8.94 13.31
CA VAL A 72 5.72 -9.61 12.23
C VAL A 72 4.64 -8.70 11.65
N ASP A 73 3.96 -7.93 12.48
CA ASP A 73 2.93 -7.00 12.01
C ASP A 73 3.50 -5.96 11.05
N ASP A 74 4.72 -5.48 11.28
CA ASP A 74 5.36 -4.51 10.37
C ASP A 74 5.52 -5.10 8.97
N VAL A 75 5.91 -6.36 8.89
CA VAL A 75 6.08 -7.06 7.60
C VAL A 75 4.73 -7.26 6.91
N ILE A 76 3.75 -7.73 7.65
CA ILE A 76 2.40 -7.98 7.12
C ILE A 76 1.75 -6.67 6.66
N GLU A 77 1.83 -5.62 7.45
CA GLU A 77 1.27 -4.31 7.10
C GLU A 77 1.95 -3.73 5.86
N THR A 78 3.25 -3.94 5.71
CA THR A 78 3.97 -3.52 4.51
C THR A 78 3.40 -4.21 3.26
N ALA A 79 3.26 -5.52 3.30
CA ALA A 79 2.68 -6.26 2.18
C ALA A 79 1.23 -5.83 1.91
N ASN A 80 0.45 -5.62 2.96
CA ASN A 80 -0.93 -5.15 2.83
C ASN A 80 -1.02 -3.75 2.24
N HIS A 81 -0.06 -2.89 2.56
CA HIS A 81 -0.01 -1.53 2.03
C HIS A 81 0.18 -1.54 0.52
N PHE A 82 1.02 -2.42 0.00
CA PHE A 82 1.19 -2.58 -1.45
C PHE A 82 -0.14 -2.94 -2.12
N ARG A 83 -0.90 -3.84 -1.51
CA ARG A 83 -2.23 -4.22 -2.04
C ARG A 83 -3.20 -3.05 -2.01
N CYS A 84 -3.17 -2.24 -0.95
CA CYS A 84 -4.03 -1.05 -0.86
C CYS A 84 -3.70 -0.05 -1.97
N ILE A 85 -2.43 0.19 -2.25
CA ILE A 85 -2.01 1.07 -3.34
C ILE A 85 -2.52 0.53 -4.68
N ASP A 86 -2.38 -0.77 -4.92
CA ASP A 86 -2.90 -1.40 -6.14
C ASP A 86 -4.40 -1.23 -6.29
N MET A 87 -5.14 -1.40 -5.19
CA MET A 87 -6.60 -1.19 -5.21
C MET A 87 -6.96 0.24 -5.53
N ILE A 88 -6.25 1.20 -4.98
CA ILE A 88 -6.47 2.62 -5.26
C ILE A 88 -6.19 2.92 -6.74
N ILE A 89 -5.09 2.40 -7.27
CA ILE A 89 -4.74 2.58 -8.69
C ILE A 89 -5.82 2.00 -9.60
N ASP A 90 -6.28 0.79 -9.30
CA ASP A 90 -7.28 0.11 -10.12
C ASP A 90 -8.65 0.79 -10.06
N ASP A 91 -9.01 1.35 -8.91
CA ASP A 91 -10.36 1.87 -8.65
C ASP A 91 -10.42 3.41 -8.57
N ALA A 92 -9.35 4.11 -8.95
CA ALA A 92 -9.25 5.56 -8.77
C ALA A 92 -10.33 6.37 -9.50
N CYS A 93 -10.98 5.80 -10.51
CA CYS A 93 -12.11 6.46 -11.19
C CYS A 93 -13.44 6.26 -10.48
N MET A 94 -13.48 5.46 -9.43
CA MET A 94 -14.69 5.18 -8.66
C MET A 94 -14.91 6.28 -7.61
N VAL A 95 -16.17 6.55 -7.33
CA VAL A 95 -16.51 7.44 -6.21
C VAL A 95 -16.07 6.79 -4.91
N LEU A 96 -15.43 7.58 -4.05
CA LEU A 96 -15.03 7.12 -2.73
C LEU A 96 -16.28 6.80 -1.91
N THR A 97 -16.50 5.52 -1.63
CA THR A 97 -17.68 5.04 -0.91
C THR A 97 -17.26 4.47 0.43
N GLU A 98 -18.25 4.35 1.33
CA GLU A 98 -18.05 3.67 2.61
C GLU A 98 -17.57 2.23 2.40
N LYS A 99 -18.11 1.56 1.39
CA LYS A 99 -17.72 0.18 1.05
C LYS A 99 -16.24 0.11 0.67
N LEU A 100 -15.75 1.04 -0.14
CA LEU A 100 -14.34 1.10 -0.53
C LEU A 100 -13.44 1.37 0.67
N LEU A 101 -13.83 2.31 1.54
CA LEU A 101 -13.08 2.61 2.75
C LEU A 101 -12.97 1.40 3.67
N LYS A 102 -14.06 0.67 3.86
CA LYS A 102 -14.05 -0.56 4.66
C LYS A 102 -13.15 -1.63 4.05
N LEU A 103 -13.19 -1.77 2.73
CA LEU A 103 -12.35 -2.73 2.02
C LEU A 103 -10.86 -2.40 2.16
N LEU A 104 -10.49 -1.13 2.05
CA LEU A 104 -9.12 -0.67 2.26
C LEU A 104 -8.67 -0.95 3.69
N HIS A 105 -9.50 -0.66 4.68
CA HIS A 105 -9.19 -0.92 6.08
C HIS A 105 -9.01 -2.41 6.34
N LEU A 106 -9.90 -3.24 5.81
CA LEU A 106 -9.80 -4.70 5.91
C LEU A 106 -8.50 -5.20 5.28
N THR A 107 -8.17 -4.72 4.10
CA THR A 107 -6.96 -5.13 3.39
C THR A 107 -5.71 -4.73 4.17
N LEU A 108 -5.69 -3.52 4.71
CA LEU A 108 -4.53 -2.99 5.43
C LEU A 108 -4.23 -3.77 6.70
N LYS A 109 -5.25 -4.20 7.42
CA LYS A 109 -5.11 -4.89 8.71
C LYS A 109 -5.20 -6.41 8.62
N ASN A 110 -5.42 -6.96 7.43
CA ASN A 110 -5.58 -8.39 7.24
C ASN A 110 -4.35 -9.16 7.75
N GLY A 111 -4.57 -10.10 8.65
CA GLY A 111 -3.52 -10.96 9.18
C GLY A 111 -2.64 -10.32 10.26
N THR A 112 -2.86 -9.05 10.61
CA THR A 112 -2.12 -8.41 11.71
C THR A 112 -2.68 -8.81 13.07
N SER A 113 -1.95 -8.48 14.14
CA SER A 113 -2.41 -8.76 15.50
C SER A 113 -3.72 -8.03 15.82
N ASP A 114 -3.91 -6.83 15.28
CA ASP A 114 -5.14 -6.06 15.47
C ASP A 114 -6.37 -6.80 14.92
N SER A 115 -6.23 -7.54 13.83
CA SER A 115 -7.33 -8.29 13.23
C SER A 115 -7.83 -9.43 14.12
N ARG A 116 -7.06 -9.84 15.11
CA ARG A 116 -7.38 -10.91 16.04
C ARG A 116 -7.96 -10.42 17.36
N LYS A 117 -8.06 -9.12 17.54
CA LYS A 117 -8.60 -8.53 18.78
C LYS A 117 -10.12 -8.38 18.68
N ASP A 118 -10.84 -8.85 19.68
CA ASP A 118 -12.31 -8.83 19.69
C ASP A 118 -12.87 -7.41 19.61
N TRP A 119 -12.20 -6.44 20.19
CA TRP A 119 -12.63 -5.04 20.19
C TRP A 119 -12.27 -4.28 18.91
N PHE A 120 -11.49 -4.88 18.02
CA PHE A 120 -11.04 -4.23 16.79
C PHE A 120 -11.90 -4.69 15.60
N ALA A 121 -12.66 -3.77 15.03
CA ALA A 121 -13.58 -4.06 13.93
C ALA A 121 -12.86 -3.88 12.58
N VAL A 122 -12.17 -4.92 12.12
CA VAL A 122 -11.48 -4.92 10.83
C VAL A 122 -12.52 -4.90 9.70
N GLY A 123 -12.34 -3.99 8.75
CA GLY A 123 -13.27 -3.84 7.62
C GLY A 123 -14.52 -3.04 7.94
N ASP A 124 -14.56 -2.43 9.12
CA ASP A 124 -15.65 -1.56 9.54
C ASP A 124 -15.07 -0.31 10.20
N TYR A 125 -15.91 0.65 10.51
CA TYR A 125 -15.47 1.80 11.28
C TYR A 125 -15.23 1.40 12.74
N LYS A 126 -14.34 2.13 13.40
CA LYS A 126 -14.03 1.86 14.81
C LYS A 126 -15.29 1.97 15.65
N LYS A 127 -15.56 0.93 16.43
CA LYS A 127 -16.69 0.90 17.35
C LYS A 127 -16.35 1.50 18.72
N MET A 128 -15.07 1.55 19.05
CA MET A 128 -14.62 2.20 20.27
C MET A 128 -14.45 3.69 20.03
N PRO A 129 -14.70 4.54 21.04
CA PRO A 129 -14.43 5.96 20.91
C PRO A 129 -12.97 6.20 20.54
N ASN A 130 -12.73 7.08 19.57
CA ASN A 130 -11.39 7.49 19.25
C ASN A 130 -10.88 8.42 20.32
N GLU A 131 -9.77 8.04 20.97
CA GLU A 131 -9.01 8.98 21.76
C GLU A 131 -8.37 9.99 20.82
N VAL A 132 -8.05 11.17 21.35
CA VAL A 132 -7.39 12.20 20.56
C VAL A 132 -6.07 11.67 20.04
N GLY A 133 -5.88 11.72 18.72
CA GLY A 133 -4.68 11.22 18.07
C GLY A 133 -4.69 9.73 17.77
N VAL A 134 -5.79 9.09 17.99
CA VAL A 134 -5.94 7.66 17.69
C VAL A 134 -6.65 7.47 16.38
#